data_c91d329d5404c2d276e73e86e8acc15d
#
_entry.id   c91d329d5404c2d276e73e86e8acc15d
#
_cell.length_a   1.000
_cell.length_b   1.000
_cell.length_c   1.000
_cell.angle_alpha   90.00
_cell.angle_beta   90.00
_cell.angle_gamma   90.00
#
_symmetry.space_group_name_H-M   'P 1'
#
loop_
_entity.id
_entity.type
_entity.pdbx_description
1 polymer ?
#
loop_
_entity_poly.entity_id
_entity_poly.type
_entity_poly.pdbx_seq_one_letter_code
_entity_poly.pdbx_strand_id
1 'polypeptide(L)'
;MKSKLTIILILVALAWIGYNVNKNMNKLENSYEKVQNDPMNARIYTLDNGLKVYLSVYKDAPRVQTYIAVRAGSKNDPSDATGLAHYLEHMLFKGTDKYGSLDYAKEEPMLKEIEALYEEYRQIDMDDTENRDRLWAQIDSVSGEAAKFAIANEYDKMVSNIGAKGTNAYTSAEATVYVNDIPSNQLEKWLEIESERFRMPVFRLFHTELEAVYEEKNMLFLSSRLLA
;
A
#
# COMPACT_ATOMS: atom_id res chain seq x y z
N MET A 1 7.31 50.57 23.32
CA MET A 1 6.08 49.87 23.72
C MET A 1 5.61 48.81 22.72
N LYS A 2 5.63 49.06 21.40
CA LYS A 2 5.13 48.07 20.38
C LYS A 2 5.88 46.71 20.40
N SER A 3 7.19 46.65 20.64
CA SER A 3 7.97 45.39 20.64
C SER A 3 7.63 44.44 21.82
N LYS A 4 7.35 45.02 23.00
CA LYS A 4 6.99 44.19 24.18
C LYS A 4 5.61 43.54 24.01
N LEU A 5 4.66 44.27 23.39
CA LEU A 5 3.33 43.74 23.12
C LEU A 5 3.36 42.59 22.09
N THR A 6 4.20 42.71 21.06
CA THR A 6 4.40 41.67 20.04
C THR A 6 4.99 40.39 20.63
N ILE A 7 5.99 40.52 21.53
CA ILE A 7 6.60 39.36 22.21
C ILE A 7 5.58 38.65 23.10
N ILE A 8 4.74 39.41 23.83
CA ILE A 8 3.70 38.85 24.69
C ILE A 8 2.68 38.07 23.84
N LEU A 9 2.25 38.59 22.68
CA LEU A 9 1.31 37.94 21.78
C LEU A 9 1.90 36.66 21.20
N ILE A 10 3.17 36.62 20.85
CA ILE A 10 3.86 35.40 20.37
C ILE A 10 3.89 34.35 21.48
N LEU A 11 4.26 34.71 22.70
CA LEU A 11 4.31 33.77 23.83
C LEU A 11 2.94 33.20 24.17
N VAL A 12 1.87 34.01 24.11
CA VAL A 12 0.50 33.57 24.32
C VAL A 12 0.07 32.61 23.20
N ALA A 13 0.40 32.90 21.94
CA ALA A 13 0.10 32.02 20.81
C ALA A 13 0.83 30.67 20.94
N LEU A 14 2.10 30.65 21.30
CA LEU A 14 2.88 29.43 21.54
C LEU A 14 2.33 28.62 22.71
N ALA A 15 1.96 29.28 23.81
CA ALA A 15 1.32 28.63 24.96
C ALA A 15 -0.05 28.03 24.58
N TRP A 16 -0.85 28.71 23.76
CA TRP A 16 -2.13 28.21 23.28
C TRP A 16 -1.98 27.01 22.33
N ILE A 17 -1.00 27.05 21.41
CA ILE A 17 -0.64 25.93 20.55
C ILE A 17 -0.20 24.74 21.40
N GLY A 18 0.72 24.93 22.35
CA GLY A 18 1.18 23.89 23.26
C GLY A 18 0.05 23.28 24.09
N TYR A 19 -0.88 24.13 24.60
CA TYR A 19 -2.06 23.68 25.32
C TYR A 19 -2.99 22.82 24.46
N ASN A 20 -3.26 23.22 23.20
CA ASN A 20 -4.13 22.47 22.29
C ASN A 20 -3.47 21.14 21.83
N VAL A 21 -2.16 21.14 21.57
CA VAL A 21 -1.41 19.92 21.27
C VAL A 21 -1.50 18.94 22.46
N ASN A 22 -1.21 19.41 23.67
CA ASN A 22 -1.27 18.59 24.88
C ASN A 22 -2.69 18.08 25.18
N LYS A 23 -3.71 18.91 24.96
CA LYS A 23 -5.11 18.53 25.11
C LYS A 23 -5.53 17.46 24.10
N ASN A 24 -5.08 17.57 22.86
CA ASN A 24 -5.35 16.58 21.82
C ASN A 24 -4.58 15.28 22.08
N MET A 25 -3.34 15.33 22.54
CA MET A 25 -2.58 14.16 22.96
C MET A 25 -3.26 13.44 24.13
N ASN A 26 -3.67 14.17 25.17
CA ASN A 26 -4.39 13.59 26.32
C ASN A 26 -5.77 13.00 25.94
N LYS A 27 -6.43 13.56 24.91
CA LYS A 27 -7.68 13.01 24.36
C LYS A 27 -7.42 11.70 23.64
N LEU A 28 -6.32 11.58 22.86
CA LEU A 28 -5.90 10.36 22.20
C LEU A 28 -5.43 9.30 23.20
N GLU A 29 -4.70 9.67 24.26
CA GLU A 29 -4.26 8.73 25.30
C GLU A 29 -5.43 8.09 26.06
N ASN A 30 -6.58 8.75 26.12
CA ASN A 30 -7.76 8.27 26.86
C ASN A 30 -8.88 7.69 25.98
N SER A 31 -8.71 7.64 24.66
CA SER A 31 -9.76 7.25 23.70
C SER A 31 -9.51 5.92 22.99
N TYR A 32 -8.96 4.94 23.69
CA TYR A 32 -8.76 3.61 23.11
C TYR A 32 -9.63 2.56 23.83
N GLU A 33 -10.05 1.57 23.06
CA GLU A 33 -10.71 0.38 23.57
C GLU A 33 -9.67 -0.64 24.05
N LYS A 34 -10.02 -1.41 25.09
CA LYS A 34 -9.24 -2.55 25.57
C LYS A 34 -10.08 -3.81 25.55
N VAL A 35 -9.47 -4.92 25.18
CA VAL A 35 -10.08 -6.24 25.36
C VAL A 35 -9.74 -6.76 26.74
N GLN A 36 -10.75 -7.20 27.48
CA GLN A 36 -10.55 -7.76 28.82
C GLN A 36 -9.76 -9.08 28.72
N ASN A 37 -8.75 -9.24 29.56
CA ASN A 37 -7.87 -10.41 29.59
C ASN A 37 -7.05 -10.65 28.31
N ASP A 38 -6.84 -9.62 27.50
CA ASP A 38 -5.93 -9.70 26.37
C ASP A 38 -4.47 -9.80 26.86
N PRO A 39 -3.77 -10.92 26.58
CA PRO A 39 -2.39 -11.12 27.00
C PRO A 39 -1.40 -10.13 26.35
N MET A 40 -1.77 -9.55 25.23
CA MET A 40 -0.95 -8.55 24.51
C MET A 40 -1.20 -7.12 25.00
N ASN A 41 -2.20 -6.90 25.85
CA ASN A 41 -2.61 -5.58 26.33
C ASN A 41 -2.80 -4.56 25.19
N ALA A 42 -3.39 -4.99 24.10
CA ALA A 42 -3.57 -4.17 22.92
C ALA A 42 -4.47 -2.96 23.20
N ARG A 43 -4.06 -1.80 22.72
CA ARG A 43 -4.86 -0.58 22.67
C ARG A 43 -5.45 -0.46 21.28
N ILE A 44 -6.76 -0.32 21.18
CA ILE A 44 -7.46 -0.24 19.90
C ILE A 44 -7.97 1.18 19.72
N TYR A 45 -7.46 1.86 18.71
CA TYR A 45 -7.88 3.19 18.31
C TYR A 45 -8.74 3.09 17.06
N THR A 46 -9.78 3.90 16.97
CA THR A 46 -10.56 4.07 15.74
C THR A 46 -10.36 5.50 15.26
N LEU A 47 -9.82 5.65 14.05
CA LEU A 47 -9.62 6.95 13.43
C LEU A 47 -10.93 7.46 12.80
N ASP A 48 -11.00 8.75 12.49
CA ASP A 48 -12.22 9.40 11.96
C ASP A 48 -12.66 8.79 10.61
N ASN A 49 -11.72 8.22 9.84
CA ASN A 49 -12.02 7.52 8.59
C ASN A 49 -12.43 6.04 8.78
N GLY A 50 -12.56 5.58 10.03
CA GLY A 50 -12.93 4.20 10.36
C GLY A 50 -11.75 3.22 10.44
N LEU A 51 -10.51 3.65 10.15
CA LEU A 51 -9.33 2.78 10.29
C LEU A 51 -9.13 2.40 11.77
N LYS A 52 -8.98 1.12 12.03
CA LYS A 52 -8.63 0.60 13.37
C LYS A 52 -7.13 0.40 13.49
N VAL A 53 -6.54 0.97 14.53
CA VAL A 53 -5.12 0.82 14.87
C VAL A 53 -5.00 0.02 16.15
N TYR A 54 -4.34 -1.11 16.07
CA TYR A 54 -4.04 -2.00 17.21
C TYR A 54 -2.60 -1.78 17.63
N LEU A 55 -2.38 -1.36 18.87
CA LEU A 55 -1.06 -1.08 19.38
C LEU A 55 -0.79 -1.93 20.65
N SER A 56 0.15 -2.86 20.54
CA SER A 56 0.71 -3.59 21.68
C SER A 56 2.14 -3.13 21.94
N VAL A 57 2.46 -2.78 23.18
CA VAL A 57 3.77 -2.21 23.54
C VAL A 57 4.60 -3.25 24.29
N TYR A 58 5.73 -3.63 23.70
CA TYR A 58 6.76 -4.44 24.34
C TYR A 58 8.05 -3.61 24.47
N LYS A 59 8.29 -3.10 25.67
CA LYS A 59 9.33 -2.08 25.91
C LYS A 59 10.77 -2.56 25.72
N ASP A 60 10.99 -3.88 25.82
CA ASP A 60 12.32 -4.47 25.72
C ASP A 60 12.72 -4.77 24.27
N ALA A 61 11.80 -4.62 23.30
CA ALA A 61 12.08 -4.80 21.90
C ALA A 61 12.56 -3.49 21.24
N PRO A 62 13.74 -3.48 20.57
CA PRO A 62 14.21 -2.31 19.85
C PRO A 62 13.55 -2.13 18.48
N ARG A 63 12.65 -3.03 18.12
CA ARG A 63 11.99 -3.09 16.82
C ARG A 63 10.47 -3.18 16.96
N VAL A 64 9.76 -2.81 15.90
CA VAL A 64 8.31 -2.87 15.81
C VAL A 64 7.94 -3.79 14.65
N GLN A 65 7.19 -4.85 14.97
CA GLN A 65 6.53 -5.66 13.96
C GLN A 65 5.24 -4.97 13.55
N THR A 66 5.07 -4.70 12.26
CA THR A 66 3.92 -3.99 11.71
C THR A 66 3.10 -4.89 10.81
N TYR A 67 1.78 -4.69 10.84
CA TYR A 67 0.82 -5.37 9.96
C TYR A 67 -0.19 -4.35 9.47
N ILE A 68 -0.36 -4.24 8.16
CA ILE A 68 -1.48 -3.52 7.55
C ILE A 68 -2.40 -4.57 6.94
N ALA A 69 -3.56 -4.77 7.56
CA ALA A 69 -4.52 -5.78 7.15
C ALA A 69 -5.69 -5.13 6.41
N VAL A 70 -5.87 -5.51 5.15
CA VAL A 70 -7.03 -5.16 4.32
C VAL A 70 -8.04 -6.31 4.42
N ARG A 71 -9.28 -6.00 4.79
CA ARG A 71 -10.35 -6.99 4.96
C ARG A 71 -10.94 -7.37 3.59
N ALA A 72 -10.08 -7.78 2.68
CA ALA A 72 -10.42 -8.33 1.38
C ALA A 72 -9.38 -9.39 1.02
N GLY A 73 -9.83 -10.54 0.58
CA GLY A 73 -9.01 -11.67 0.18
C GLY A 73 -9.67 -12.44 -0.96
N SER A 74 -9.16 -13.62 -1.29
CA SER A 74 -9.57 -14.38 -2.47
C SER A 74 -11.05 -14.75 -2.51
N LYS A 75 -11.76 -14.80 -1.38
CA LYS A 75 -13.21 -15.00 -1.35
C LYS A 75 -14.00 -13.80 -1.90
N ASN A 76 -13.38 -12.64 -2.00
CA ASN A 76 -13.99 -11.43 -2.54
C ASN A 76 -13.75 -11.27 -4.05
N ASP A 77 -12.94 -12.16 -4.64
CA ASP A 77 -12.67 -12.12 -6.07
C ASP A 77 -13.98 -12.32 -6.87
N PRO A 78 -14.16 -11.57 -7.96
CA PRO A 78 -15.22 -11.88 -8.92
C PRO A 78 -15.05 -13.30 -9.49
N SER A 79 -16.14 -13.97 -9.79
CA SER A 79 -16.11 -15.37 -10.29
C SER A 79 -15.40 -15.51 -11.64
N ASP A 80 -15.37 -14.44 -12.42
CA ASP A 80 -14.71 -14.31 -13.73
C ASP A 80 -13.29 -13.73 -13.65
N ALA A 81 -12.84 -13.32 -12.45
CA ALA A 81 -11.52 -12.73 -12.23
C ALA A 81 -10.87 -13.26 -10.94
N THR A 82 -10.77 -14.57 -10.81
CA THR A 82 -10.18 -15.23 -9.62
C THR A 82 -8.68 -14.99 -9.53
N GLY A 83 -8.19 -14.59 -8.35
CA GLY A 83 -6.81 -14.18 -8.09
C GLY A 83 -6.61 -12.67 -8.06
N LEU A 84 -7.69 -11.88 -8.22
CA LEU A 84 -7.64 -10.42 -8.24
C LEU A 84 -7.10 -9.85 -6.93
N ALA A 85 -7.48 -10.38 -5.77
CA ALA A 85 -6.98 -9.91 -4.49
C ALA A 85 -5.45 -10.11 -4.36
N HIS A 86 -4.93 -11.25 -4.79
CA HIS A 86 -3.49 -11.53 -4.81
C HIS A 86 -2.77 -10.63 -5.83
N TYR A 87 -3.37 -10.44 -6.99
CA TYR A 87 -2.82 -9.53 -7.98
C TYR A 87 -2.73 -8.07 -7.48
N LEU A 88 -3.78 -7.58 -6.82
CA LEU A 88 -3.78 -6.25 -6.19
C LEU A 88 -2.73 -6.13 -5.07
N GLU A 89 -2.46 -7.22 -4.36
CA GLU A 89 -1.34 -7.26 -3.40
C GLU A 89 -0.02 -6.89 -4.08
N HIS A 90 0.33 -7.53 -5.20
CA HIS A 90 1.53 -7.24 -5.97
C HIS A 90 1.56 -5.79 -6.51
N MET A 91 0.42 -5.32 -6.99
CA MET A 91 0.32 -3.97 -7.57
C MET A 91 0.58 -2.86 -6.56
N LEU A 92 0.30 -3.08 -5.27
CA LEU A 92 0.58 -2.10 -4.22
C LEU A 92 2.08 -1.91 -3.93
N PHE A 93 2.97 -2.73 -4.49
CA PHE A 93 4.42 -2.55 -4.42
C PHE A 93 4.99 -1.75 -5.59
N LYS A 94 4.17 -1.40 -6.59
CA LYS A 94 4.63 -0.74 -7.82
C LYS A 94 4.79 0.77 -7.69
N GLY A 95 4.35 1.35 -6.58
CA GLY A 95 4.51 2.77 -6.27
C GLY A 95 3.24 3.60 -6.46
N THR A 96 3.41 4.91 -6.42
CA THR A 96 2.35 5.91 -6.46
C THR A 96 2.63 6.96 -7.54
N ASP A 97 1.90 8.04 -7.53
CA ASP A 97 2.19 9.24 -8.35
C ASP A 97 3.46 9.99 -7.89
N LYS A 98 4.01 9.67 -6.69
CA LYS A 98 5.20 10.35 -6.12
C LYS A 98 6.46 9.50 -6.11
N TYR A 99 6.35 8.18 -6.15
CA TYR A 99 7.48 7.28 -6.24
C TYR A 99 7.14 6.06 -7.11
N GLY A 100 8.14 5.31 -7.56
CA GLY A 100 7.99 4.20 -8.49
C GLY A 100 8.06 4.64 -9.95
N SER A 101 8.24 5.94 -10.23
CA SER A 101 8.40 6.47 -11.58
C SER A 101 9.52 7.50 -11.66
N LEU A 102 10.26 7.48 -12.76
CA LEU A 102 11.26 8.51 -13.11
C LEU A 102 10.59 9.86 -13.45
N ASP A 103 9.41 9.82 -14.05
CA ASP A 103 8.64 11.00 -14.47
C ASP A 103 7.17 10.59 -14.64
N TYR A 104 6.39 10.68 -13.56
CA TYR A 104 4.98 10.29 -13.57
C TYR A 104 4.14 11.11 -14.55
N ALA A 105 4.45 12.39 -14.75
CA ALA A 105 3.70 13.23 -15.69
C ALA A 105 3.83 12.75 -17.15
N LYS A 106 4.92 12.08 -17.50
CA LYS A 106 5.09 11.43 -18.80
C LYS A 106 4.54 10.01 -18.82
N GLU A 107 4.60 9.29 -17.72
CA GLU A 107 4.08 7.93 -17.59
C GLU A 107 2.55 7.90 -17.61
N GLU A 108 1.88 8.78 -16.87
CA GLU A 108 0.43 8.79 -16.68
C GLU A 108 -0.40 8.73 -17.97
N PRO A 109 -0.10 9.50 -19.03
CA PRO A 109 -0.84 9.42 -20.30
C PRO A 109 -0.77 8.02 -20.92
N MET A 110 0.39 7.35 -20.84
CA MET A 110 0.57 6.00 -21.39
C MET A 110 -0.21 4.97 -20.56
N LEU A 111 -0.23 5.09 -19.25
CA LEU A 111 -1.04 4.22 -18.38
C LEU A 111 -2.54 4.35 -18.71
N LYS A 112 -3.03 5.56 -18.95
CA LYS A 112 -4.41 5.81 -19.38
C LYS A 112 -4.71 5.23 -20.76
N GLU A 113 -3.75 5.32 -21.68
CA GLU A 113 -3.86 4.72 -23.01
C GLU A 113 -3.92 3.19 -22.92
N ILE A 114 -3.07 2.56 -22.09
CA ILE A 114 -3.11 1.11 -21.82
C ILE A 114 -4.49 0.71 -21.30
N GLU A 115 -5.03 1.44 -20.32
CA GLU A 115 -6.36 1.19 -19.77
C GLU A 115 -7.46 1.26 -20.85
N ALA A 116 -7.43 2.29 -21.69
CA ALA A 116 -8.39 2.44 -22.80
C ALA A 116 -8.28 1.30 -23.82
N LEU A 117 -7.05 0.92 -24.19
CA LEU A 117 -6.81 -0.19 -25.11
C LEU A 117 -7.31 -1.54 -24.54
N TYR A 118 -7.21 -1.76 -23.23
CA TYR A 118 -7.80 -2.94 -22.58
C TYR A 118 -9.32 -2.92 -22.61
N GLU A 119 -9.95 -1.77 -22.43
CA GLU A 119 -11.39 -1.67 -22.55
C GLU A 119 -11.86 -1.99 -23.98
N GLU A 120 -11.12 -1.55 -25.01
CA GLU A 120 -11.39 -1.96 -26.39
C GLU A 120 -11.17 -3.46 -26.58
N TYR A 121 -10.05 -4.00 -26.10
CA TYR A 121 -9.72 -5.43 -26.19
C TYR A 121 -10.80 -6.33 -25.60
N ARG A 122 -11.39 -5.90 -24.48
CA ARG A 122 -12.48 -6.62 -23.81
C ARG A 122 -13.77 -6.68 -24.65
N GLN A 123 -13.99 -5.73 -25.55
CA GLN A 123 -15.17 -5.66 -26.41
C GLN A 123 -15.04 -6.50 -27.68
N ILE A 124 -13.83 -6.94 -28.03
CA ILE A 124 -13.59 -7.75 -29.23
C ILE A 124 -14.02 -9.19 -28.96
N ASP A 125 -14.76 -9.76 -29.91
CA ASP A 125 -15.16 -11.17 -29.85
C ASP A 125 -13.93 -12.08 -29.69
N MET A 126 -14.07 -13.14 -28.90
CA MET A 126 -13.00 -14.11 -28.65
C MET A 126 -12.50 -14.80 -29.93
N ASP A 127 -13.38 -14.95 -30.94
CA ASP A 127 -13.06 -15.58 -32.23
C ASP A 127 -12.43 -14.61 -33.23
N ASP A 128 -12.46 -13.29 -32.97
CA ASP A 128 -11.82 -12.27 -33.82
C ASP A 128 -10.35 -12.13 -33.48
N THR A 129 -9.58 -13.16 -33.84
CA THR A 129 -8.15 -13.24 -33.51
C THR A 129 -7.33 -12.13 -34.15
N GLU A 130 -7.66 -11.71 -35.39
CA GLU A 130 -6.92 -10.66 -36.10
C GLU A 130 -6.98 -9.32 -35.36
N ASN A 131 -8.16 -8.87 -34.96
CA ASN A 131 -8.32 -7.62 -34.23
C ASN A 131 -7.76 -7.72 -32.81
N ARG A 132 -7.88 -8.87 -32.15
CA ARG A 132 -7.28 -9.13 -30.83
C ARG A 132 -5.76 -9.05 -30.89
N ASP A 133 -5.12 -9.71 -31.84
CA ASP A 133 -3.66 -9.70 -32.00
C ASP A 133 -3.14 -8.31 -32.33
N ARG A 134 -3.83 -7.56 -33.19
CA ARG A 134 -3.48 -6.17 -33.52
C ARG A 134 -3.54 -5.28 -32.30
N LEU A 135 -4.60 -5.37 -31.50
CA LEU A 135 -4.78 -4.53 -30.32
C LEU A 135 -3.82 -4.93 -29.20
N TRP A 136 -3.56 -6.24 -29.06
CA TRP A 136 -2.55 -6.75 -28.13
C TRP A 136 -1.15 -6.19 -28.44
N ALA A 137 -0.77 -6.17 -29.72
CA ALA A 137 0.52 -5.57 -30.12
C ALA A 137 0.60 -4.07 -29.80
N GLN A 138 -0.51 -3.32 -29.86
CA GLN A 138 -0.55 -1.92 -29.43
C GLN A 138 -0.40 -1.81 -27.91
N ILE A 139 -1.11 -2.62 -27.14
CA ILE A 139 -1.01 -2.67 -25.68
C ILE A 139 0.43 -2.97 -25.24
N ASP A 140 1.07 -3.97 -25.85
CA ASP A 140 2.44 -4.36 -25.55
C ASP A 140 3.43 -3.22 -25.88
N SER A 141 3.25 -2.56 -27.02
CA SER A 141 4.08 -1.43 -27.44
C SER A 141 4.01 -0.27 -26.45
N VAL A 142 2.80 0.17 -26.08
CA VAL A 142 2.61 1.29 -25.13
C VAL A 142 3.10 0.90 -23.74
N SER A 143 2.86 -0.34 -23.32
CA SER A 143 3.34 -0.87 -22.04
C SER A 143 4.87 -0.88 -21.97
N GLY A 144 5.55 -1.24 -23.07
CA GLY A 144 7.01 -1.17 -23.18
C GLY A 144 7.56 0.25 -23.07
N GLU A 145 6.87 1.25 -23.62
CA GLU A 145 7.25 2.66 -23.46
C GLU A 145 7.01 3.16 -22.02
N ALA A 146 5.87 2.85 -21.44
CA ALA A 146 5.56 3.21 -20.05
C ALA A 146 6.55 2.57 -19.05
N ALA A 147 6.95 1.31 -19.29
CA ALA A 147 7.90 0.58 -18.44
C ALA A 147 9.27 1.28 -18.33
N LYS A 148 9.66 2.09 -19.31
CA LYS A 148 10.92 2.86 -19.26
C LYS A 148 10.94 3.91 -18.15
N PHE A 149 9.77 4.33 -17.67
CA PHE A 149 9.63 5.25 -16.55
C PHE A 149 9.55 4.54 -15.19
N ALA A 150 9.24 3.26 -15.15
CA ALA A 150 9.09 2.52 -13.91
C ALA A 150 10.43 2.36 -13.18
N ILE A 151 10.44 2.64 -11.87
CA ILE A 151 11.55 2.37 -10.96
C ILE A 151 11.24 1.07 -10.22
N ALA A 152 11.87 -0.03 -10.63
CA ALA A 152 11.67 -1.31 -9.99
C ALA A 152 12.11 -1.29 -8.52
N ASN A 153 11.28 -1.88 -7.65
CA ASN A 153 11.56 -2.12 -6.24
C ASN A 153 11.91 -0.85 -5.43
N GLU A 154 11.36 0.32 -5.81
CA GLU A 154 11.63 1.56 -5.09
C GLU A 154 11.07 1.52 -3.67
N TYR A 155 9.88 0.96 -3.48
CA TYR A 155 9.31 0.73 -2.15
C TYR A 155 10.25 -0.08 -1.25
N ASP A 156 10.79 -1.20 -1.74
CA ASP A 156 11.72 -2.05 -0.98
C ASP A 156 13.00 -1.30 -0.60
N LYS A 157 13.50 -0.46 -1.50
CA LYS A 157 14.63 0.42 -1.21
C LYS A 157 14.30 1.43 -0.12
N MET A 158 13.12 2.05 -0.17
CA MET A 158 12.67 3.03 0.83
C MET A 158 12.58 2.42 2.21
N VAL A 159 11.92 1.27 2.37
CA VAL A 159 11.80 0.59 3.67
C VAL A 159 13.12 -0.01 4.14
N SER A 160 13.95 -0.52 3.25
CA SER A 160 15.28 -1.01 3.58
C SER A 160 16.21 0.11 4.09
N ASN A 161 16.10 1.30 3.52
CA ASN A 161 16.88 2.48 3.93
C ASN A 161 16.57 2.93 5.36
N ILE A 162 15.36 2.70 5.85
CA ILE A 162 15.01 2.92 7.26
C ILE A 162 15.30 1.70 8.14
N GLY A 163 15.93 0.67 7.60
CA GLY A 163 16.34 -0.54 8.34
C GLY A 163 15.22 -1.57 8.53
N ALA A 164 14.21 -1.58 7.67
CA ALA A 164 13.21 -2.63 7.66
C ALA A 164 13.82 -3.98 7.32
N LYS A 165 13.23 -5.04 7.87
CA LYS A 165 13.52 -6.44 7.60
C LYS A 165 12.23 -7.20 7.41
N GLY A 166 12.29 -8.34 6.73
CA GLY A 166 11.12 -9.21 6.57
C GLY A 166 9.94 -8.50 5.89
N THR A 167 10.23 -7.53 5.00
CA THR A 167 9.21 -6.92 4.14
C THR A 167 8.54 -8.00 3.33
N ASN A 168 7.24 -8.16 3.51
CA ASN A 168 6.46 -9.20 2.83
C ASN A 168 4.98 -8.80 2.76
N ALA A 169 4.22 -9.57 1.98
CA ALA A 169 2.77 -9.53 2.00
C ALA A 169 2.21 -10.95 1.77
N TYR A 170 0.95 -11.14 2.06
CA TYR A 170 0.24 -12.37 1.73
C TYR A 170 -1.26 -12.13 1.60
N THR A 171 -1.88 -12.88 0.70
CA THR A 171 -3.33 -12.89 0.51
C THR A 171 -3.90 -14.23 0.97
N SER A 172 -4.86 -14.18 1.88
CA SER A 172 -5.65 -15.31 2.34
C SER A 172 -7.06 -15.26 1.75
N ALA A 173 -7.93 -16.18 2.16
CA ALA A 173 -9.33 -16.12 1.76
C ALA A 173 -10.05 -14.86 2.27
N GLU A 174 -9.67 -14.35 3.45
CA GLU A 174 -10.39 -13.30 4.19
C GLU A 174 -9.70 -11.93 4.13
N ALA A 175 -8.37 -11.90 3.93
CA ALA A 175 -7.58 -10.68 4.08
C ALA A 175 -6.32 -10.70 3.24
N THR A 176 -5.88 -9.50 2.85
CA THR A 176 -4.54 -9.22 2.33
C THR A 176 -3.76 -8.46 3.39
N VAL A 177 -2.55 -8.90 3.72
CA VAL A 177 -1.76 -8.36 4.83
C VAL A 177 -0.36 -7.99 4.36
N TYR A 178 0.08 -6.78 4.70
CA TYR A 178 1.42 -6.26 4.42
C TYR A 178 2.20 -6.18 5.72
N VAL A 179 3.44 -6.66 5.70
CA VAL A 179 4.25 -6.90 6.91
C VAL A 179 5.60 -6.23 6.77
N ASN A 180 6.03 -5.55 7.86
CA ASN A 180 7.40 -5.07 8.00
C ASN A 180 7.87 -5.26 9.45
N ASP A 181 9.16 -5.49 9.64
CA ASP A 181 9.85 -5.38 10.91
C ASP A 181 10.81 -4.18 10.83
N ILE A 182 10.55 -3.13 11.61
CA ILE A 182 11.27 -1.85 11.54
C ILE A 182 11.95 -1.49 12.86
N PRO A 183 13.05 -0.73 12.87
CA PRO A 183 13.56 -0.14 14.10
C PRO A 183 12.52 0.79 14.74
N SER A 184 12.37 0.73 16.06
CA SER A 184 11.32 1.48 16.77
C SER A 184 11.43 2.99 16.61
N ASN A 185 12.63 3.53 16.39
CA ASN A 185 12.88 4.95 16.12
C ASN A 185 12.58 5.38 14.66
N GLN A 186 12.13 4.45 13.81
CA GLN A 186 11.78 4.72 12.41
C GLN A 186 10.27 4.62 12.14
N LEU A 187 9.46 4.49 13.18
CA LEU A 187 8.01 4.32 13.06
C LEU A 187 7.36 5.48 12.26
N GLU A 188 7.77 6.72 12.52
CA GLU A 188 7.24 7.91 11.83
C GLU A 188 7.55 7.87 10.33
N LYS A 189 8.80 7.55 9.97
CA LYS A 189 9.22 7.38 8.57
C LYS A 189 8.47 6.24 7.86
N TRP A 190 8.27 5.13 8.55
CA TRP A 190 7.50 4.02 8.04
C TRP A 190 6.04 4.43 7.79
N LEU A 191 5.42 5.17 8.73
CA LEU A 191 4.05 5.67 8.56
C LEU A 191 3.93 6.64 7.36
N GLU A 192 4.94 7.48 7.11
CA GLU A 192 5.00 8.34 5.92
C GLU A 192 4.99 7.52 4.62
N ILE A 193 5.84 6.47 4.55
CA ILE A 193 5.93 5.58 3.38
C ILE A 193 4.62 4.83 3.15
N GLU A 194 4.07 4.22 4.21
CA GLU A 194 2.86 3.42 4.10
C GLU A 194 1.61 4.26 3.80
N SER A 195 1.47 5.42 4.44
CA SER A 195 0.35 6.32 4.16
C SER A 195 0.36 6.78 2.70
N GLU A 196 1.53 7.04 2.12
CA GLU A 196 1.66 7.38 0.72
C GLU A 196 1.32 6.18 -0.17
N ARG A 197 1.80 4.97 0.13
CA ARG A 197 1.52 3.74 -0.61
C ARG A 197 0.01 3.48 -0.76
N PHE A 198 -0.74 3.65 0.31
CA PHE A 198 -2.19 3.41 0.31
C PHE A 198 -3.02 4.61 -0.12
N ARG A 199 -2.42 5.80 -0.26
CA ARG A 199 -3.13 7.01 -0.66
C ARG A 199 -3.56 6.98 -2.13
N MET A 200 -2.65 6.64 -3.01
CA MET A 200 -2.88 6.65 -4.46
C MET A 200 -1.94 5.66 -5.18
N PRO A 201 -2.19 4.36 -5.08
CA PRO A 201 -1.41 3.37 -5.80
C PRO A 201 -1.56 3.57 -7.31
N VAL A 202 -0.46 3.42 -8.04
CA VAL A 202 -0.41 3.47 -9.50
C VAL A 202 -0.07 2.09 -10.03
N PHE A 203 -0.95 1.52 -10.84
CA PHE A 203 -0.82 0.17 -11.39
C PHE A 203 0.05 0.16 -12.64
N ARG A 204 1.35 0.30 -12.45
CA ARG A 204 2.37 0.19 -13.50
C ARG A 204 2.91 -1.22 -13.63
N LEU A 205 3.51 -1.54 -14.78
CA LEU A 205 4.05 -2.89 -15.08
C LEU A 205 2.97 -3.99 -14.98
N PHE A 206 1.74 -3.63 -15.34
CA PHE A 206 0.56 -4.46 -15.17
C PHE A 206 0.72 -5.86 -15.78
N HIS A 207 1.23 -5.96 -17.02
CA HIS A 207 1.40 -7.25 -17.70
C HIS A 207 2.42 -8.15 -17.04
N THR A 208 3.59 -7.61 -16.74
CA THR A 208 4.69 -8.37 -16.13
C THR A 208 4.27 -8.97 -14.79
N GLU A 209 3.51 -8.21 -14.00
CA GLU A 209 2.99 -8.72 -12.72
C GLU A 209 1.86 -9.72 -12.90
N LEU A 210 1.02 -9.56 -13.92
CA LEU A 210 -0.02 -10.53 -14.21
C LEU A 210 0.56 -11.90 -14.55
N GLU A 211 1.62 -11.93 -15.37
CA GLU A 211 2.36 -13.15 -15.68
C GLU A 211 2.98 -13.78 -14.44
N ALA A 212 3.63 -12.97 -13.58
CA ALA A 212 4.23 -13.45 -12.34
C ALA A 212 3.21 -14.10 -11.40
N VAL A 213 2.08 -13.44 -11.15
CA VAL A 213 1.00 -13.97 -10.30
C VAL A 213 0.35 -15.22 -10.90
N TYR A 214 0.22 -15.27 -12.22
CA TYR A 214 -0.30 -16.43 -12.92
C TYR A 214 0.63 -17.64 -12.75
N GLU A 215 1.94 -17.47 -12.89
CA GLU A 215 2.93 -18.52 -12.67
C GLU A 215 2.97 -18.99 -11.21
N GLU A 216 2.89 -18.09 -10.24
CA GLU A 216 2.79 -18.44 -8.82
C GLU A 216 1.55 -19.28 -8.52
N LYS A 217 0.40 -18.90 -9.07
CA LYS A 217 -0.85 -19.67 -8.95
C LYS A 217 -0.69 -21.06 -9.52
N ASN A 218 -0.06 -21.19 -10.69
CA ASN A 218 0.20 -22.48 -11.32
C ASN A 218 1.13 -23.37 -10.48
N MET A 219 2.19 -22.80 -9.91
CA MET A 219 3.11 -23.52 -9.02
C MET A 219 2.42 -24.04 -7.77
N LEU A 220 1.56 -23.22 -7.13
CA LEU A 220 0.77 -23.65 -5.98
C LEU A 220 -0.19 -24.80 -6.33
N PHE A 221 -0.81 -24.74 -7.50
CA PHE A 221 -1.73 -25.77 -7.98
C PHE A 221 -1.01 -27.11 -8.28
N LEU A 222 0.20 -27.03 -8.85
CA LEU A 222 1.04 -28.20 -9.12
C LEU A 222 1.56 -28.82 -7.82
N SER A 223 2.00 -28.01 -6.86
CA SER A 223 2.49 -28.49 -5.57
C SER A 223 1.41 -29.18 -4.74
N SER A 224 0.18 -28.65 -4.76
CA SER A 224 -0.98 -29.28 -4.09
C SER A 224 -1.36 -30.63 -4.68
N ARG A 225 -1.16 -30.84 -6.00
CA ARG A 225 -1.42 -32.11 -6.69
C ARG A 225 -0.33 -33.16 -6.45
N LEU A 226 0.91 -32.76 -6.13
CA LEU A 226 2.02 -33.65 -5.83
C LEU A 226 1.98 -34.17 -4.38
N LEU A 227 1.20 -33.53 -3.51
CA LEU A 227 1.04 -33.87 -2.09
C LEU A 227 -0.26 -34.64 -1.79
N ALA A 228 -1.13 -34.86 -2.77
CA ALA A 228 -2.38 -35.61 -2.69
C ALA A 228 -2.24 -37.00 -3.32
#